data_3ce1b0246e46e8b1071430ad3fe61b1b
#
_entry.id   3ce1b0246e46e8b1071430ad3fe61b1b
#
_cell.length_a   1.000
_cell.length_b   1.000
_cell.length_c   1.000
_cell.angle_alpha   90.00
_cell.angle_beta   90.00
_cell.angle_gamma   90.00
#
_symmetry.space_group_name_H-M   'P 1'
#
loop_
_entity.id
_entity.type
_entity.pdbx_description
1 polymer ?
#
loop_
_entity_poly.entity_id
_entity_poly.type
_entity_poly.pdbx_seq_one_letter_code
_entity_poly.pdbx_strand_id
1 'polypeptide(L)'
;MTKNVAVAPNTRPEMYKMMCDAVERSGAALTGVEDAEGLIWADPARPELFPEIAEKAASLQWIQLPYAGIEPFANNLDPKWRWTCGKGVYAPAVAETVLALALSLSKNLHGYARATEWSGPVGRYLHGSNVTILGGGGITVELLPLLAPFDCVTTVIRKKDENLPGATFTYTPEKLEEVLGTTDLLILALALTEETKGIIDKKSLSLMPPHSHIVNVARGGHIVTDDLIEALKEGKIAGAALDVTDPEPLPADNPLWSDQRCLITPHIGNTPEMGLKLLDPFIEENVRRFINDEELLAPVDVELGY
;
A
#
# COMPACT_ATOMS: atom_id res chain seq x y z
N MET A 1 -31.25 -1.96 -20.14
CA MET A 1 -30.31 -1.64 -21.25
C MET A 1 -28.91 -1.91 -20.72
N THR A 2 -28.02 -2.48 -21.52
CA THR A 2 -26.64 -2.69 -21.11
C THR A 2 -25.95 -1.34 -21.00
N LYS A 3 -25.28 -1.03 -19.88
CA LYS A 3 -24.55 0.23 -19.72
C LYS A 3 -23.27 0.22 -20.54
N ASN A 4 -22.88 1.39 -21.02
CA ASN A 4 -21.69 1.64 -21.79
C ASN A 4 -20.50 1.92 -20.90
N VAL A 5 -19.38 1.22 -21.12
CA VAL A 5 -18.15 1.42 -20.36
C VAL A 5 -16.98 1.63 -21.31
N ALA A 6 -16.20 2.66 -21.06
CA ALA A 6 -14.96 2.94 -21.78
C ALA A 6 -13.74 2.64 -20.93
N VAL A 7 -12.63 2.34 -21.58
CA VAL A 7 -11.30 2.23 -20.98
C VAL A 7 -10.40 3.32 -21.58
N ALA A 8 -9.72 4.09 -20.77
CA ALA A 8 -8.80 5.14 -21.21
C ALA A 8 -7.77 5.49 -20.12
N PRO A 9 -6.62 6.08 -20.48
CA PRO A 9 -6.06 6.18 -21.83
C PRO A 9 -5.40 4.89 -22.30
N ASN A 10 -5.16 4.73 -23.58
CA ASN A 10 -4.39 3.61 -24.16
C ASN A 10 -2.87 3.93 -24.22
N THR A 11 -2.30 4.31 -23.09
CA THR A 11 -0.87 4.62 -22.94
C THR A 11 -0.08 3.47 -22.30
N ARG A 12 -0.81 2.47 -21.72
CA ARG A 12 -0.29 1.19 -21.21
C ARG A 12 -1.01 0.03 -21.89
N PRO A 13 -0.53 -0.47 -23.02
CA PRO A 13 -1.28 -1.41 -23.87
C PRO A 13 -1.74 -2.70 -23.17
N GLU A 14 -0.90 -3.28 -22.30
CA GLU A 14 -1.24 -4.51 -21.59
C GLU A 14 -2.36 -4.30 -20.57
N MET A 15 -2.26 -3.25 -19.75
CA MET A 15 -3.29 -2.89 -18.78
C MET A 15 -4.60 -2.48 -19.48
N TYR A 16 -4.49 -1.66 -20.53
CA TYR A 16 -5.63 -1.26 -21.35
C TYR A 16 -6.36 -2.49 -21.93
N LYS A 17 -5.61 -3.42 -22.54
CA LYS A 17 -6.19 -4.64 -23.11
C LYS A 17 -6.88 -5.48 -22.04
N MET A 18 -6.21 -5.75 -20.93
CA MET A 18 -6.79 -6.52 -19.81
C MET A 18 -8.10 -5.91 -19.33
N MET A 19 -8.15 -4.58 -19.15
CA MET A 19 -9.37 -3.87 -18.72
C MET A 19 -10.49 -3.94 -19.78
N CYS A 20 -10.16 -3.83 -21.07
CA CYS A 20 -11.14 -4.02 -22.14
C CYS A 20 -11.72 -5.44 -22.11
N ASP A 21 -10.85 -6.47 -22.00
CA ASP A 21 -11.27 -7.86 -21.92
C ASP A 21 -12.17 -8.09 -20.67
N ALA A 22 -11.87 -7.45 -19.52
CA ALA A 22 -12.70 -7.52 -18.32
C ALA A 22 -14.07 -6.85 -18.50
N VAL A 23 -14.14 -5.71 -19.19
CA VAL A 23 -15.42 -5.04 -19.54
C VAL A 23 -16.27 -5.98 -20.38
N GLU A 24 -15.73 -6.60 -21.42
CA GLU A 24 -16.45 -7.52 -22.29
C GLU A 24 -16.95 -8.75 -21.54
N ARG A 25 -16.13 -9.37 -20.67
CA ARG A 25 -16.51 -10.53 -19.86
C ARG A 25 -17.62 -10.20 -18.85
N SER A 26 -17.67 -8.97 -18.35
CA SER A 26 -18.72 -8.53 -17.41
C SER A 26 -20.11 -8.43 -18.04
N GLY A 27 -20.21 -8.42 -19.37
CA GLY A 27 -21.44 -8.23 -20.13
C GLY A 27 -21.78 -6.74 -20.38
N ALA A 28 -20.91 -5.80 -20.06
CA ALA A 28 -21.05 -4.39 -20.43
C ALA A 28 -20.76 -4.18 -21.93
N ALA A 29 -21.27 -3.07 -22.48
CA ALA A 29 -20.88 -2.64 -23.82
C ALA A 29 -19.57 -1.83 -23.76
N LEU A 30 -18.49 -2.38 -24.33
CA LEU A 30 -17.26 -1.61 -24.52
C LEU A 30 -17.46 -0.58 -25.60
N THR A 31 -17.27 0.72 -25.26
CA THR A 31 -17.54 1.85 -26.17
C THR A 31 -16.38 2.85 -26.20
N GLY A 32 -16.49 3.85 -27.09
CA GLY A 32 -15.67 5.06 -27.01
C GLY A 32 -16.04 5.90 -25.78
N VAL A 33 -15.14 6.82 -25.41
CA VAL A 33 -15.33 7.69 -24.24
C VAL A 33 -16.58 8.55 -24.38
N GLU A 34 -16.91 8.98 -25.59
CA GLU A 34 -18.03 9.89 -25.89
C GLU A 34 -19.40 9.30 -25.48
N ASP A 35 -19.53 7.98 -25.58
CA ASP A 35 -20.79 7.26 -25.30
C ASP A 35 -20.78 6.60 -23.91
N ALA A 36 -19.73 6.79 -23.09
CA ALA A 36 -19.53 6.06 -21.84
C ALA A 36 -20.38 6.60 -20.69
N GLU A 37 -20.94 5.66 -19.92
CA GLU A 37 -21.55 5.89 -18.61
C GLU A 37 -20.59 5.53 -17.47
N GLY A 38 -19.65 4.61 -17.74
CA GLY A 38 -18.54 4.25 -16.86
C GLY A 38 -17.19 4.42 -17.55
N LEU A 39 -16.18 4.90 -16.81
CA LEU A 39 -14.80 5.07 -17.30
C LEU A 39 -13.82 4.32 -16.41
N ILE A 40 -13.09 3.38 -17.00
CA ILE A 40 -12.00 2.70 -16.33
C ILE A 40 -10.67 3.35 -16.73
N TRP A 41 -9.93 3.86 -15.75
CA TRP A 41 -8.66 4.54 -15.99
C TRP A 41 -7.52 3.54 -16.10
N ALA A 42 -6.85 3.50 -17.26
CA ALA A 42 -5.84 2.47 -17.55
C ALA A 42 -4.39 2.92 -17.34
N ASP A 43 -4.13 4.20 -17.04
CA ASP A 43 -2.76 4.67 -16.75
C ASP A 43 -2.70 5.64 -15.56
N PRO A 44 -2.38 5.16 -14.35
CA PRO A 44 -2.29 6.01 -13.16
C PRO A 44 -1.14 7.01 -13.19
N ALA A 45 -0.15 6.84 -14.08
CA ALA A 45 0.96 7.77 -14.25
C ALA A 45 0.62 8.98 -15.14
N ARG A 46 -0.59 9.02 -15.71
CA ARG A 46 -1.03 10.07 -16.63
C ARG A 46 -2.33 10.76 -16.16
N PRO A 47 -2.42 11.20 -14.89
CA PRO A 47 -3.62 11.86 -14.35
C PRO A 47 -3.94 13.17 -15.07
N GLU A 48 -2.95 13.81 -15.69
CA GLU A 48 -3.11 15.05 -16.44
C GLU A 48 -4.01 14.92 -17.69
N LEU A 49 -4.17 13.70 -18.20
CA LEU A 49 -5.07 13.42 -19.35
C LEU A 49 -6.54 13.32 -18.91
N PHE A 50 -6.80 13.16 -17.62
CA PHE A 50 -8.14 12.87 -17.10
C PHE A 50 -9.17 13.96 -17.44
N PRO A 51 -8.92 15.28 -17.23
CA PRO A 51 -9.92 16.31 -17.50
C PRO A 51 -10.39 16.29 -18.96
N GLU A 52 -9.46 16.26 -19.92
CA GLU A 52 -9.79 16.26 -21.35
C GLU A 52 -10.61 15.01 -21.75
N ILE A 53 -10.28 13.85 -21.19
CA ILE A 53 -10.97 12.59 -21.48
C ILE A 53 -12.37 12.60 -20.86
N ALA A 54 -12.49 12.99 -19.60
CA ALA A 54 -13.77 13.00 -18.89
C ALA A 54 -14.77 14.01 -19.47
N GLU A 55 -14.31 15.15 -19.99
CA GLU A 55 -15.16 16.16 -20.65
C GLU A 55 -15.85 15.63 -21.92
N LYS A 56 -15.29 14.61 -22.58
CA LYS A 56 -15.88 14.00 -23.77
C LYS A 56 -17.07 13.09 -23.45
N ALA A 57 -17.17 12.60 -22.20
CA ALA A 57 -18.19 11.65 -21.75
C ALA A 57 -19.39 12.35 -21.09
N ALA A 58 -20.32 12.84 -21.90
CA ALA A 58 -21.47 13.61 -21.40
C ALA A 58 -22.39 12.83 -20.43
N SER A 59 -22.39 11.50 -20.50
CA SER A 59 -23.25 10.62 -19.69
C SER A 59 -22.50 9.93 -18.54
N LEU A 60 -21.26 10.34 -18.24
CA LEU A 60 -20.41 9.69 -17.26
C LEU A 60 -20.99 9.74 -15.85
N GLN A 61 -21.07 8.58 -15.21
CA GLN A 61 -21.63 8.38 -13.86
C GLN A 61 -20.63 7.77 -12.90
N TRP A 62 -19.66 6.98 -13.40
CA TRP A 62 -18.73 6.19 -12.62
C TRP A 62 -17.32 6.20 -13.18
N ILE A 63 -16.34 6.27 -12.28
CA ILE A 63 -14.91 6.23 -12.63
C ILE A 63 -14.24 5.17 -11.75
N GLN A 64 -13.49 4.26 -12.38
CA GLN A 64 -12.67 3.26 -11.72
C GLN A 64 -11.20 3.58 -11.89
N LEU A 65 -10.49 3.86 -10.79
CA LEU A 65 -9.04 4.00 -10.76
C LEU A 65 -8.36 2.64 -10.50
N PRO A 66 -7.18 2.37 -11.10
CA PRO A 66 -6.55 1.06 -11.04
C PRO A 66 -5.87 0.76 -9.71
N TYR A 67 -5.42 1.77 -8.95
CA TYR A 67 -4.66 1.60 -7.71
C TYR A 67 -5.40 2.16 -6.50
N ALA A 68 -4.94 1.76 -5.30
CA ALA A 68 -5.46 2.27 -4.04
C ALA A 68 -5.03 3.71 -3.76
N GLY A 69 -3.82 4.10 -4.19
CA GLY A 69 -3.32 5.48 -4.09
C GLY A 69 -4.00 6.36 -5.12
N ILE A 70 -4.80 7.29 -4.67
CA ILE A 70 -5.55 8.22 -5.53
C ILE A 70 -4.99 9.64 -5.51
N GLU A 71 -3.91 9.87 -4.79
CA GLU A 71 -3.27 11.17 -4.62
C GLU A 71 -3.03 11.90 -5.95
N PRO A 72 -2.62 11.21 -7.05
CA PRO A 72 -2.46 11.88 -8.35
C PRO A 72 -3.76 12.46 -8.93
N PHE A 73 -4.91 11.95 -8.48
CA PHE A 73 -6.24 12.39 -8.93
C PHE A 73 -6.94 13.35 -7.97
N ALA A 74 -6.31 13.73 -6.85
CA ALA A 74 -6.94 14.56 -5.81
C ALA A 74 -7.59 15.84 -6.37
N ASN A 75 -6.95 16.51 -7.33
CA ASN A 75 -7.48 17.71 -7.98
C ASN A 75 -8.60 17.44 -9.00
N ASN A 76 -8.86 16.19 -9.33
CA ASN A 76 -9.85 15.76 -10.32
C ASN A 76 -11.10 15.15 -9.68
N LEU A 77 -11.05 14.89 -8.36
CA LEU A 77 -12.17 14.31 -7.64
C LEU A 77 -13.36 15.27 -7.65
N ASP A 78 -14.45 14.87 -8.29
CA ASP A 78 -15.68 15.64 -8.39
C ASP A 78 -16.83 14.77 -7.89
N PRO A 79 -17.62 15.20 -6.89
CA PRO A 79 -18.71 14.41 -6.31
C PRO A 79 -19.88 14.14 -7.26
N LYS A 80 -19.89 14.76 -8.45
CA LYS A 80 -20.88 14.44 -9.49
C LYS A 80 -20.74 13.02 -10.03
N TRP A 81 -19.55 12.40 -9.88
CA TRP A 81 -19.28 11.03 -10.30
C TRP A 81 -19.08 10.11 -9.08
N ARG A 82 -19.46 8.88 -9.22
CA ARG A 82 -19.06 7.83 -8.29
C ARG A 82 -17.62 7.44 -8.59
N TRP A 83 -16.74 7.48 -7.59
CA TRP A 83 -15.35 7.08 -7.73
C TRP A 83 -15.10 5.77 -6.99
N THR A 84 -14.37 4.89 -7.64
CA THR A 84 -13.85 3.66 -7.02
C THR A 84 -12.37 3.52 -7.37
N CYS A 85 -11.61 2.80 -6.55
CA CYS A 85 -10.18 2.61 -6.74
C CYS A 85 -9.78 1.15 -6.47
N GLY A 86 -8.52 0.79 -6.72
CA GLY A 86 -8.00 -0.55 -6.47
C GLY A 86 -7.70 -0.86 -5.00
N LYS A 87 -8.38 -0.20 -4.05
CA LYS A 87 -8.18 -0.41 -2.61
C LYS A 87 -8.46 -1.86 -2.22
N GLY A 88 -7.49 -2.50 -1.58
CA GLY A 88 -7.55 -3.90 -1.17
C GLY A 88 -7.11 -4.91 -2.23
N VAL A 89 -7.12 -4.55 -3.52
CA VAL A 89 -6.78 -5.46 -4.63
C VAL A 89 -5.38 -6.07 -4.46
N TYR A 90 -4.41 -5.26 -4.09
CA TYR A 90 -3.00 -5.66 -4.02
C TYR A 90 -2.58 -6.13 -2.63
N ALA A 91 -3.52 -6.18 -1.69
CA ALA A 91 -3.23 -6.53 -0.30
C ALA A 91 -2.51 -7.88 -0.11
N PRO A 92 -2.85 -8.96 -0.82
CA PRO A 92 -2.13 -10.23 -0.70
C PRO A 92 -0.66 -10.11 -1.11
N ALA A 93 -0.37 -9.50 -2.27
CA ALA A 93 1.00 -9.34 -2.75
C ALA A 93 1.85 -8.46 -1.82
N VAL A 94 1.26 -7.36 -1.33
CA VAL A 94 1.95 -6.47 -0.39
C VAL A 94 2.18 -7.17 0.96
N ALA A 95 1.24 -7.97 1.44
CA ALA A 95 1.40 -8.74 2.68
C ALA A 95 2.56 -9.77 2.58
N GLU A 96 2.68 -10.46 1.45
CA GLU A 96 3.84 -11.33 1.17
C GLU A 96 5.15 -10.53 1.17
N THR A 97 5.16 -9.35 0.56
CA THR A 97 6.33 -8.45 0.57
C THR A 97 6.70 -8.01 1.98
N VAL A 98 5.72 -7.66 2.82
CA VAL A 98 5.98 -7.35 4.24
C VAL A 98 6.66 -8.51 4.94
N LEU A 99 6.15 -9.75 4.78
CA LEU A 99 6.74 -10.92 5.39
C LEU A 99 8.17 -11.18 4.89
N ALA A 100 8.41 -11.03 3.58
CA ALA A 100 9.74 -11.17 2.98
C ALA A 100 10.73 -10.15 3.54
N LEU A 101 10.34 -8.87 3.64
CA LEU A 101 11.14 -7.79 4.22
C LEU A 101 11.41 -8.04 5.71
N ALA A 102 10.40 -8.43 6.48
CA ALA A 102 10.53 -8.75 7.91
C ALA A 102 11.51 -9.91 8.15
N LEU A 103 11.41 -11.00 7.37
CA LEU A 103 12.32 -12.12 7.44
C LEU A 103 13.73 -11.75 6.96
N SER A 104 13.86 -10.90 5.93
CA SER A 104 15.16 -10.42 5.46
C SER A 104 15.88 -9.62 6.55
N LEU A 105 15.19 -8.73 7.25
CA LEU A 105 15.76 -7.99 8.39
C LEU A 105 16.10 -8.93 9.54
N SER A 106 15.14 -9.74 9.99
CA SER A 106 15.32 -10.62 11.15
C SER A 106 16.49 -11.60 10.97
N LYS A 107 16.71 -12.11 9.75
CA LYS A 107 17.78 -13.04 9.41
C LYS A 107 19.02 -12.37 8.82
N ASN A 108 19.06 -11.06 8.74
CA ASN A 108 20.13 -10.29 8.10
C ASN A 108 20.45 -10.75 6.67
N LEU A 109 19.44 -11.22 5.91
CA LEU A 109 19.66 -11.72 4.55
C LEU A 109 20.19 -10.64 3.62
N HIS A 110 19.69 -9.41 3.77
CA HIS A 110 20.15 -8.24 3.02
C HIS A 110 21.62 -7.90 3.26
N GLY A 111 22.11 -8.08 4.50
CA GLY A 111 23.53 -7.92 4.85
C GLY A 111 24.37 -9.03 4.23
N TYR A 112 23.96 -10.29 4.38
CA TYR A 112 24.66 -11.43 3.80
C TYR A 112 24.69 -11.40 2.26
N ALA A 113 23.62 -10.94 1.61
CA ALA A 113 23.58 -10.80 0.15
C ALA A 113 24.59 -9.77 -0.39
N ARG A 114 25.01 -8.82 0.45
CA ARG A 114 26.04 -7.80 0.11
C ARG A 114 27.44 -8.22 0.56
N ALA A 115 27.58 -9.27 1.35
CA ALA A 115 28.85 -9.71 1.91
C ALA A 115 29.78 -10.24 0.80
N THR A 116 31.04 -9.91 0.88
CA THR A 116 32.10 -10.40 -0.01
C THR A 116 33.04 -11.40 0.66
N GLU A 117 32.80 -11.69 1.94
CA GLU A 117 33.56 -12.65 2.73
C GLU A 117 32.64 -13.38 3.71
N TRP A 118 33.10 -14.50 4.26
CA TRP A 118 32.37 -15.26 5.28
C TRP A 118 32.35 -14.49 6.60
N SER A 119 31.19 -13.96 6.97
CA SER A 119 31.00 -13.19 8.21
C SER A 119 30.42 -14.04 9.35
N GLY A 120 30.50 -13.52 10.58
CA GLY A 120 29.90 -14.15 11.75
C GLY A 120 28.38 -14.22 11.68
N PRO A 121 27.74 -15.16 12.41
CA PRO A 121 26.28 -15.31 12.41
C PRO A 121 25.62 -14.17 13.20
N VAL A 122 24.67 -13.48 12.55
CA VAL A 122 23.79 -12.49 13.16
C VAL A 122 22.34 -12.78 12.74
N GLY A 123 21.39 -12.32 13.52
CA GLY A 123 19.98 -12.48 13.22
C GLY A 123 19.15 -12.88 14.44
N ARG A 124 17.85 -12.78 14.29
CA ARG A 124 16.85 -13.06 15.32
C ARG A 124 15.74 -13.95 14.78
N TYR A 125 14.91 -14.45 15.68
CA TYR A 125 13.66 -15.12 15.32
C TYR A 125 12.58 -14.07 15.05
N LEU A 126 11.74 -14.33 14.06
CA LEU A 126 10.43 -13.70 13.97
C LEU A 126 9.43 -14.43 14.90
N HIS A 127 9.64 -15.73 15.10
CA HIS A 127 8.79 -16.56 15.97
C HIS A 127 8.74 -15.99 17.40
N GLY A 128 7.52 -15.81 17.91
CA GLY A 128 7.27 -15.28 19.25
C GLY A 128 7.54 -13.78 19.42
N SER A 129 7.81 -13.05 18.32
CA SER A 129 8.07 -11.61 18.39
C SER A 129 6.80 -10.79 18.60
N ASN A 130 6.95 -9.63 19.24
CA ASN A 130 5.91 -8.61 19.34
C ASN A 130 5.88 -7.80 18.04
N VAL A 131 4.86 -7.99 17.24
CA VAL A 131 4.67 -7.32 15.95
C VAL A 131 3.60 -6.25 16.08
N THR A 132 3.98 -5.00 15.91
CA THR A 132 3.02 -3.87 15.89
C THR A 132 2.76 -3.45 14.44
N ILE A 133 1.49 -3.37 14.07
CA ILE A 133 1.06 -2.98 12.72
C ILE A 133 0.25 -1.70 12.82
N LEU A 134 0.72 -0.63 12.17
CA LEU A 134 -0.02 0.61 12.05
C LEU A 134 -0.94 0.52 10.82
N GLY A 135 -2.23 0.57 11.07
CA GLY A 135 -3.29 0.40 10.06
C GLY A 135 -3.98 -0.97 10.16
N GLY A 136 -5.29 -0.98 10.01
CA GLY A 136 -6.14 -2.18 10.04
C GLY A 136 -6.89 -2.39 8.71
N GLY A 137 -6.21 -2.07 7.59
CA GLY A 137 -6.74 -2.22 6.24
C GLY A 137 -6.48 -3.60 5.62
N GLY A 138 -6.71 -3.72 4.32
CA GLY A 138 -6.57 -4.97 3.58
C GLY A 138 -5.21 -5.65 3.76
N ILE A 139 -4.10 -4.89 3.69
CA ILE A 139 -2.74 -5.43 3.88
C ILE A 139 -2.62 -6.14 5.25
N THR A 140 -3.12 -5.51 6.31
CA THR A 140 -3.08 -6.08 7.65
C THR A 140 -3.93 -7.34 7.76
N VAL A 141 -5.13 -7.35 7.15
CA VAL A 141 -6.02 -8.52 7.13
C VAL A 141 -5.35 -9.71 6.44
N GLU A 142 -4.66 -9.49 5.33
CA GLU A 142 -3.91 -10.54 4.61
C GLU A 142 -2.62 -10.95 5.33
N LEU A 143 -1.98 -10.03 6.04
CA LEU A 143 -0.72 -10.28 6.75
C LEU A 143 -0.90 -11.11 8.03
N LEU A 144 -1.98 -10.89 8.78
CA LEU A 144 -2.21 -11.59 10.05
C LEU A 144 -2.20 -13.12 9.91
N PRO A 145 -2.86 -13.73 8.90
CA PRO A 145 -2.75 -15.17 8.65
C PRO A 145 -1.33 -15.63 8.31
N LEU A 146 -0.54 -14.80 7.62
CA LEU A 146 0.85 -15.12 7.28
C LEU A 146 1.77 -15.08 8.52
N LEU A 147 1.46 -14.27 9.52
CA LEU A 147 2.21 -14.19 10.77
C LEU A 147 1.79 -15.26 11.78
N ALA A 148 0.61 -15.83 11.66
CA ALA A 148 0.09 -16.84 12.62
C ALA A 148 1.02 -18.05 12.82
N PRO A 149 1.64 -18.66 11.78
CA PRO A 149 2.59 -19.79 11.97
C PRO A 149 3.87 -19.44 12.73
N PHE A 150 4.14 -18.14 12.94
CA PHE A 150 5.30 -17.68 13.72
C PHE A 150 4.97 -17.40 15.18
N ASP A 151 3.74 -17.68 15.64
CA ASP A 151 3.29 -17.43 17.01
C ASP A 151 3.59 -16.00 17.51
N CYS A 152 3.52 -15.01 16.59
CA CYS A 152 3.74 -13.61 16.93
C CYS A 152 2.62 -13.07 17.81
N VAL A 153 2.98 -12.23 18.78
CA VAL A 153 2.01 -11.38 19.47
C VAL A 153 1.75 -10.15 18.61
N THR A 154 0.61 -10.12 17.93
CA THR A 154 0.27 -9.07 16.97
C THR A 154 -0.58 -7.98 17.61
N THR A 155 -0.12 -6.72 17.53
CA THR A 155 -0.85 -5.54 18.00
C THR A 155 -1.16 -4.65 16.79
N VAL A 156 -2.43 -4.38 16.55
CA VAL A 156 -2.88 -3.48 15.47
C VAL A 156 -3.29 -2.13 16.04
N ILE A 157 -2.73 -1.05 15.51
CA ILE A 157 -3.12 0.33 15.83
C ILE A 157 -3.98 0.88 14.70
N ARG A 158 -5.24 1.25 14.97
CA ARG A 158 -6.20 1.75 13.99
C ARG A 158 -7.21 2.73 14.61
N LYS A 159 -7.82 3.61 13.78
CA LYS A 159 -8.82 4.58 14.27
C LYS A 159 -10.10 3.95 14.85
N LYS A 160 -10.54 2.80 14.32
CA LYS A 160 -11.72 2.10 14.81
C LYS A 160 -11.39 1.34 16.08
N ASP A 161 -12.11 1.62 17.17
CA ASP A 161 -11.99 0.92 18.44
C ASP A 161 -12.80 -0.39 18.44
N GLU A 162 -12.40 -1.29 17.55
CA GLU A 162 -13.00 -2.63 17.40
C GLU A 162 -11.88 -3.63 17.15
N ASN A 163 -11.97 -4.79 17.77
CA ASN A 163 -10.98 -5.85 17.54
C ASN A 163 -10.92 -6.25 16.06
N LEU A 164 -9.70 -6.26 15.53
CA LEU A 164 -9.47 -6.78 14.18
C LEU A 164 -9.29 -8.31 14.28
N PRO A 165 -10.13 -9.10 13.59
CA PRO A 165 -10.01 -10.56 13.59
C PRO A 165 -8.60 -11.02 13.19
N GLY A 166 -8.01 -11.94 13.96
CA GLY A 166 -6.66 -12.44 13.73
C GLY A 166 -5.55 -11.66 14.45
N ALA A 167 -5.81 -10.46 14.96
CA ALA A 167 -4.88 -9.74 15.81
C ALA A 167 -5.00 -10.20 17.29
N THR A 168 -3.87 -10.25 18.00
CA THR A 168 -3.86 -10.52 19.45
C THR A 168 -4.47 -9.34 20.20
N PHE A 169 -4.07 -8.13 19.84
CA PHE A 169 -4.59 -6.87 20.39
C PHE A 169 -4.92 -5.87 19.28
N THR A 170 -5.92 -5.04 19.52
CA THR A 170 -6.25 -3.89 18.69
C THR A 170 -6.42 -2.68 19.59
N TYR A 171 -5.77 -1.59 19.24
CA TYR A 171 -5.83 -0.33 19.99
C TYR A 171 -6.00 0.86 19.05
N THR A 172 -6.44 1.98 19.62
CA THR A 172 -6.48 3.27 18.95
C THR A 172 -5.10 3.97 18.97
N PRO A 173 -4.88 5.01 18.15
CA PRO A 173 -3.58 5.66 18.01
C PRO A 173 -3.00 6.22 19.32
N GLU A 174 -3.81 6.53 20.31
CA GLU A 174 -3.38 7.04 21.63
C GLU A 174 -2.49 6.04 22.40
N LYS A 175 -2.58 4.75 22.03
CA LYS A 175 -1.76 3.71 22.63
C LYS A 175 -0.40 3.48 21.94
N LEU A 176 -0.13 4.17 20.85
CA LEU A 176 1.07 3.94 20.03
C LEU A 176 2.36 4.02 20.86
N GLU A 177 2.56 5.09 21.62
CA GLU A 177 3.79 5.28 22.40
C GLU A 177 4.03 4.16 23.44
N GLU A 178 2.96 3.69 24.08
CA GLU A 178 3.03 2.59 25.06
C GLU A 178 3.45 1.27 24.38
N VAL A 179 2.86 0.99 23.22
CA VAL A 179 3.11 -0.24 22.46
C VAL A 179 4.52 -0.27 21.87
N LEU A 180 5.03 0.87 21.38
CA LEU A 180 6.37 0.94 20.78
C LEU A 180 7.48 0.44 21.72
N GLY A 181 7.35 0.65 23.02
CA GLY A 181 8.35 0.23 24.01
C GLY A 181 8.57 -1.29 24.11
N THR A 182 7.67 -2.09 23.58
CA THR A 182 7.77 -3.57 23.56
C THR A 182 7.80 -4.16 22.15
N THR A 183 7.82 -3.32 21.12
CA THR A 183 7.73 -3.72 19.71
C THR A 183 9.07 -4.25 19.19
N ASP A 184 9.10 -5.52 18.75
CA ASP A 184 10.27 -6.11 18.07
C ASP A 184 10.26 -5.79 16.56
N LEU A 185 9.08 -5.75 15.96
CA LEU A 185 8.86 -5.43 14.54
C LEU A 185 7.70 -4.45 14.38
N LEU A 186 7.98 -3.28 13.86
CA LEU A 186 6.98 -2.27 13.51
C LEU A 186 6.70 -2.32 12.01
N ILE A 187 5.42 -2.44 11.63
CA ILE A 187 4.98 -2.49 10.24
C ILE A 187 4.04 -1.31 9.96
N LEU A 188 4.33 -0.53 8.92
CA LEU A 188 3.51 0.57 8.47
C LEU A 188 2.65 0.13 7.28
N ALA A 189 1.33 0.05 7.48
CA ALA A 189 0.33 -0.37 6.50
C ALA A 189 -0.94 0.49 6.58
N LEU A 190 -0.76 1.82 6.68
CA LEU A 190 -1.82 2.82 6.89
C LEU A 190 -1.83 3.86 5.76
N ALA A 191 -2.93 4.61 5.64
CA ALA A 191 -3.04 5.73 4.70
C ALA A 191 -2.23 6.94 5.20
N LEU A 192 -1.62 7.68 4.26
CA LEU A 192 -0.97 8.94 4.55
C LEU A 192 -2.04 10.05 4.63
N THR A 193 -2.11 10.68 5.79
CA THR A 193 -2.98 11.84 6.08
C THR A 193 -2.18 12.86 6.88
N GLU A 194 -2.72 14.04 7.11
CA GLU A 194 -2.06 15.05 7.97
C GLU A 194 -1.79 14.50 9.39
N GLU A 195 -2.63 13.59 9.90
CA GLU A 195 -2.46 13.00 11.22
C GLU A 195 -1.40 11.88 11.25
N THR A 196 -1.15 11.23 10.13
CA THR A 196 -0.21 10.10 10.03
C THR A 196 1.11 10.47 9.40
N LYS A 197 1.23 11.69 8.85
CA LYS A 197 2.47 12.23 8.32
C LYS A 197 3.50 12.39 9.45
N GLY A 198 4.68 11.81 9.27
CA GLY A 198 5.74 11.83 10.27
C GLY A 198 5.39 11.14 11.60
N ILE A 199 4.42 10.22 11.59
CA ILE A 199 4.01 9.48 12.80
C ILE A 199 5.17 8.71 13.44
N ILE A 200 6.17 8.36 12.64
CA ILE A 200 7.44 7.78 13.09
C ILE A 200 8.52 8.86 12.97
N ASP A 201 8.75 9.52 14.06
CA ASP A 201 9.71 10.60 14.27
C ASP A 201 10.81 10.19 15.28
N LYS A 202 11.67 11.11 15.63
CA LYS A 202 12.74 10.92 16.63
C LYS A 202 12.23 10.40 17.97
N LYS A 203 11.05 10.88 18.42
CA LYS A 203 10.44 10.45 19.68
C LYS A 203 10.00 9.00 19.58
N SER A 204 9.23 8.65 18.57
CA SER A 204 8.74 7.29 18.31
C SER A 204 9.90 6.29 18.20
N LEU A 205 10.94 6.65 17.43
CA LEU A 205 12.14 5.83 17.27
C LEU A 205 12.89 5.62 18.58
N SER A 206 12.93 6.63 19.46
CA SER A 206 13.60 6.53 20.75
C SER A 206 12.88 5.65 21.77
N LEU A 207 11.59 5.40 21.59
CA LEU A 207 10.79 4.51 22.43
C LEU A 207 11.00 3.04 22.09
N MET A 208 11.40 2.74 20.85
CA MET A 208 11.57 1.36 20.38
C MET A 208 12.81 0.69 21.00
N PRO A 209 12.75 -0.63 21.24
CA PRO A 209 13.91 -1.38 21.71
C PRO A 209 15.06 -1.34 20.69
N PRO A 210 16.35 -1.31 21.11
CA PRO A 210 17.48 -1.23 20.18
C PRO A 210 17.61 -2.39 19.19
N HIS A 211 16.93 -3.49 19.45
CA HIS A 211 16.89 -4.65 18.57
C HIS A 211 15.72 -4.68 17.61
N SER A 212 14.86 -3.69 17.67
CA SER A 212 13.65 -3.63 16.86
C SER A 212 13.95 -3.30 15.39
N HIS A 213 13.02 -3.70 14.54
CA HIS A 213 13.06 -3.42 13.11
C HIS A 213 11.80 -2.66 12.66
N ILE A 214 11.92 -1.92 11.56
CA ILE A 214 10.79 -1.24 10.92
C ILE A 214 10.64 -1.75 9.49
N VAL A 215 9.39 -2.01 9.06
CA VAL A 215 9.03 -2.28 7.67
C VAL A 215 8.00 -1.25 7.22
N ASN A 216 8.30 -0.49 6.17
CA ASN A 216 7.36 0.47 5.60
C ASN A 216 6.97 0.07 4.17
N VAL A 217 5.71 -0.33 3.99
CA VAL A 217 5.08 -0.63 2.70
C VAL A 217 3.88 0.29 2.42
N ALA A 218 3.73 1.35 3.22
CA ALA A 218 2.61 2.27 3.12
C ALA A 218 2.95 3.50 2.24
N ARG A 219 3.52 4.55 2.84
CA ARG A 219 4.06 5.74 2.17
C ARG A 219 5.32 6.21 2.90
N GLY A 220 6.27 6.77 2.15
CA GLY A 220 7.51 7.31 2.72
C GLY A 220 7.28 8.37 3.78
N GLY A 221 6.33 9.26 3.55
CA GLY A 221 5.99 10.37 4.44
C GLY A 221 5.50 9.99 5.85
N HIS A 222 5.30 8.70 6.16
CA HIS A 222 5.04 8.27 7.54
C HIS A 222 6.27 8.31 8.44
N ILE A 223 7.46 8.24 7.87
CA ILE A 223 8.72 8.26 8.61
C ILE A 223 9.44 9.58 8.31
N VAL A 224 9.89 10.27 9.34
CA VAL A 224 10.80 11.41 9.17
C VAL A 224 12.17 10.84 8.80
N THR A 225 12.56 10.99 7.53
CA THR A 225 13.74 10.34 6.94
C THR A 225 15.03 10.65 7.70
N ASP A 226 15.24 11.92 8.08
CA ASP A 226 16.45 12.34 8.81
C ASP A 226 16.50 11.73 10.22
N ASP A 227 15.36 11.61 10.90
CA ASP A 227 15.27 10.96 12.22
C ASP A 227 15.58 9.47 12.14
N LEU A 228 15.13 8.79 11.06
CA LEU A 228 15.47 7.39 10.82
C LEU A 228 16.97 7.20 10.58
N ILE A 229 17.60 8.07 9.79
CA ILE A 229 19.05 8.06 9.54
C ILE A 229 19.81 8.20 10.86
N GLU A 230 19.41 9.18 11.70
CA GLU A 230 20.05 9.39 13.02
C GLU A 230 19.84 8.17 13.94
N ALA A 231 18.63 7.62 14.00
CA ALA A 231 18.29 6.46 14.83
C ALA A 231 19.09 5.20 14.43
N LEU A 232 19.24 4.95 13.13
CA LEU A 232 20.09 3.87 12.63
C LEU A 232 21.55 4.12 13.01
N LYS A 233 22.08 5.32 12.79
CA LYS A 233 23.45 5.69 13.11
C LYS A 233 23.76 5.53 14.59
N GLU A 234 22.85 5.90 15.45
CA GLU A 234 23.00 5.78 16.92
C GLU A 234 22.66 4.38 17.47
N GLY A 235 22.18 3.46 16.63
CA GLY A 235 21.79 2.11 17.05
C GLY A 235 20.54 2.10 17.95
N LYS A 236 19.64 3.08 17.78
CA LYS A 236 18.35 3.13 18.50
C LYS A 236 17.42 2.02 18.06
N ILE A 237 17.53 1.60 16.79
CA ILE A 237 16.87 0.44 16.21
C ILE A 237 17.89 -0.41 15.45
N ALA A 238 17.58 -1.69 15.26
CA ALA A 238 18.48 -2.63 14.59
C ALA A 238 18.48 -2.49 13.06
N GLY A 239 17.38 -2.05 12.45
CA GLY A 239 17.31 -1.88 11.02
C GLY A 239 15.94 -1.47 10.50
N ALA A 240 15.88 -1.12 9.22
CA ALA A 240 14.66 -0.75 8.51
C ALA A 240 14.61 -1.36 7.10
N ALA A 241 13.41 -1.77 6.66
CA ALA A 241 13.13 -2.13 5.28
C ALA A 241 12.07 -1.18 4.72
N LEU A 242 12.40 -0.51 3.64
CA LEU A 242 11.61 0.56 3.06
C LEU A 242 11.26 0.19 1.62
N ASP A 243 10.01 -0.17 1.37
CA ASP A 243 9.51 -0.30 0.00
C ASP A 243 9.10 1.07 -0.58
N VAL A 244 8.90 2.04 0.29
CA VAL A 244 8.52 3.42 -0.01
C VAL A 244 9.40 4.40 0.77
N THR A 245 9.71 5.57 0.16
CA THR A 245 10.59 6.60 0.73
C THR A 245 10.00 8.00 0.55
N ASP A 246 10.53 8.98 1.28
CA ASP A 246 10.24 10.39 1.07
C ASP A 246 11.56 11.19 1.06
N PRO A 247 11.91 11.81 -0.10
CA PRO A 247 11.19 11.77 -1.38
C PRO A 247 11.26 10.40 -2.08
N GLU A 248 10.36 10.19 -3.05
CA GLU A 248 10.35 9.01 -3.90
C GLU A 248 10.45 9.43 -5.38
N PRO A 249 11.48 9.00 -6.14
CA PRO A 249 12.59 8.13 -5.74
C PRO A 249 13.52 8.75 -4.69
N LEU A 250 14.11 7.88 -3.84
CA LEU A 250 15.12 8.32 -2.87
C LEU A 250 16.39 8.81 -3.60
N PRO A 251 16.90 10.05 -3.30
CA PRO A 251 18.11 10.58 -3.93
C PRO A 251 19.31 9.63 -3.82
N ALA A 252 20.12 9.57 -4.87
CA ALA A 252 21.24 8.64 -4.97
C ALA A 252 22.34 8.85 -3.90
N ASP A 253 22.44 10.06 -3.37
CA ASP A 253 23.37 10.45 -2.31
C ASP A 253 22.81 10.29 -0.89
N ASN A 254 21.57 9.79 -0.75
CA ASN A 254 20.97 9.60 0.56
C ASN A 254 21.72 8.50 1.36
N PRO A 255 22.09 8.78 2.63
CA PRO A 255 22.83 7.84 3.48
C PRO A 255 22.21 6.46 3.66
N LEU A 256 20.89 6.33 3.56
CA LEU A 256 20.18 5.06 3.71
C LEU A 256 20.63 4.00 2.68
N TRP A 257 21.07 4.41 1.46
CA TRP A 257 21.59 3.48 0.45
C TRP A 257 22.84 2.73 0.90
N SER A 258 23.71 3.39 1.66
CA SER A 258 24.96 2.83 2.16
C SER A 258 24.86 2.20 3.54
N ASP A 259 23.79 2.41 4.28
CA ASP A 259 23.58 1.80 5.60
C ASP A 259 23.27 0.30 5.47
N GLN A 260 24.16 -0.53 6.05
CA GLN A 260 24.03 -1.99 5.99
C GLN A 260 22.78 -2.50 6.75
N ARG A 261 22.18 -1.68 7.61
CA ARG A 261 20.97 -2.00 8.38
C ARG A 261 19.70 -1.58 7.65
N CYS A 262 19.83 -0.90 6.50
CA CYS A 262 18.71 -0.47 5.68
C CYS A 262 18.58 -1.35 4.42
N LEU A 263 17.38 -1.87 4.19
CA LEU A 263 16.98 -2.56 2.95
C LEU A 263 15.97 -1.68 2.23
N ILE A 264 16.28 -1.28 0.99
CA ILE A 264 15.38 -0.45 0.19
C ILE A 264 14.95 -1.25 -1.04
N THR A 265 13.66 -1.27 -1.30
CA THR A 265 13.05 -1.80 -2.51
C THR A 265 12.30 -0.68 -3.25
N PRO A 266 12.27 -0.66 -4.59
CA PRO A 266 11.74 0.47 -5.34
C PRO A 266 10.23 0.38 -5.57
N HIS A 267 9.45 0.42 -4.47
CA HIS A 267 7.98 0.38 -4.46
C HIS A 267 7.43 -0.82 -5.24
N ILE A 268 7.91 -2.02 -4.87
CA ILE A 268 7.61 -3.29 -5.55
C ILE A 268 6.68 -4.21 -4.75
N GLY A 269 6.05 -3.71 -3.69
CA GLY A 269 5.06 -4.48 -2.92
C GLY A 269 3.99 -5.12 -3.80
N ASN A 270 3.79 -4.56 -4.99
CA ASN A 270 2.98 -5.13 -6.05
C ASN A 270 3.65 -4.83 -7.40
N THR A 271 4.26 -5.84 -8.04
CA THR A 271 4.84 -5.68 -9.38
C THR A 271 3.74 -5.61 -10.45
N PRO A 272 4.01 -5.03 -11.64
CA PRO A 272 3.03 -5.00 -12.72
C PRO A 272 2.46 -6.38 -13.08
N GLU A 273 3.29 -7.42 -13.07
CA GLU A 273 2.86 -8.79 -13.38
C GLU A 273 1.88 -9.36 -12.33
N MET A 274 2.14 -9.12 -11.05
CA MET A 274 1.22 -9.49 -9.96
C MET A 274 -0.05 -8.66 -10.04
N GLY A 275 0.11 -7.35 -10.29
CA GLY A 275 -0.97 -6.38 -10.31
C GLY A 275 -2.04 -6.67 -11.34
N LEU A 276 -1.66 -7.01 -12.55
CA LEU A 276 -2.61 -7.33 -13.62
C LEU A 276 -3.50 -8.53 -13.25
N LYS A 277 -2.91 -9.59 -12.68
CA LYS A 277 -3.66 -10.80 -12.27
C LYS A 277 -4.68 -10.53 -11.16
N LEU A 278 -4.33 -9.63 -10.23
CA LEU A 278 -5.20 -9.27 -9.11
C LEU A 278 -6.27 -8.25 -9.52
N LEU A 279 -5.92 -7.32 -10.42
CA LEU A 279 -6.79 -6.25 -10.85
C LEU A 279 -7.88 -6.75 -11.82
N ASP A 280 -7.56 -7.69 -12.70
CA ASP A 280 -8.45 -8.21 -13.74
C ASP A 280 -9.82 -8.67 -13.19
N PRO A 281 -9.90 -9.63 -12.25
CA PRO A 281 -11.19 -10.06 -11.69
C PRO A 281 -11.90 -8.96 -10.89
N PHE A 282 -11.14 -8.03 -10.30
CA PHE A 282 -11.73 -6.90 -9.57
C PHE A 282 -12.42 -5.92 -10.52
N ILE A 283 -11.80 -5.60 -11.66
CA ILE A 283 -12.41 -4.74 -12.69
C ILE A 283 -13.67 -5.41 -13.24
N GLU A 284 -13.60 -6.69 -13.62
CA GLU A 284 -14.74 -7.45 -14.14
C GLU A 284 -15.92 -7.40 -13.16
N GLU A 285 -15.68 -7.70 -11.87
CA GLU A 285 -16.72 -7.66 -10.84
C GLU A 285 -17.30 -6.26 -10.65
N ASN A 286 -16.46 -5.23 -10.62
CA ASN A 286 -16.94 -3.86 -10.41
C ASN A 286 -17.73 -3.32 -11.60
N VAL A 287 -17.35 -3.70 -12.83
CA VAL A 287 -18.16 -3.42 -14.02
C VAL A 287 -19.50 -4.17 -13.96
N ARG A 288 -19.50 -5.47 -13.58
CA ARG A 288 -20.72 -6.26 -13.40
C ARG A 288 -21.67 -5.59 -12.40
N ARG A 289 -21.14 -5.11 -11.28
CA ARG A 289 -21.93 -4.37 -10.28
C ARG A 289 -22.49 -3.07 -10.83
N PHE A 290 -21.67 -2.34 -11.61
CA PHE A 290 -22.10 -1.08 -12.22
C PHE A 290 -23.27 -1.28 -13.17
N ILE A 291 -23.22 -2.29 -14.06
CA ILE A 291 -24.30 -2.53 -15.02
C ILE A 291 -25.61 -3.03 -14.38
N ASN A 292 -25.51 -3.67 -13.20
CA ASN A 292 -26.65 -4.19 -12.44
C ASN A 292 -27.15 -3.23 -11.34
N ASP A 293 -26.62 -2.00 -11.25
CA ASP A 293 -26.96 -1.02 -10.21
C ASP A 293 -26.71 -1.53 -8.78
N GLU A 294 -25.74 -2.43 -8.61
CA GLU A 294 -25.30 -2.93 -7.31
C GLU A 294 -24.30 -1.95 -6.64
N GLU A 295 -24.06 -2.15 -5.34
CA GLU A 295 -23.04 -1.40 -4.61
C GLU A 295 -21.64 -1.70 -5.17
N LEU A 296 -20.90 -0.65 -5.53
CA LEU A 296 -19.55 -0.77 -6.09
C LEU A 296 -18.53 -1.12 -5.01
N LEU A 297 -17.51 -1.89 -5.39
CA LEU A 297 -16.38 -2.20 -4.53
C LEU A 297 -15.44 -1.01 -4.41
N ALA A 298 -14.83 -0.86 -3.22
CA ALA A 298 -13.79 0.12 -2.93
C ALA A 298 -14.14 1.57 -3.35
N PRO A 299 -15.29 2.11 -2.87
CA PRO A 299 -15.64 3.50 -3.13
C PRO A 299 -14.59 4.44 -2.52
N VAL A 300 -14.36 5.54 -3.21
CA VAL A 300 -13.53 6.65 -2.75
C VAL A 300 -14.42 7.68 -2.05
N ASP A 301 -14.05 8.06 -0.84
CA ASP A 301 -14.61 9.24 -0.18
C ASP A 301 -13.97 10.50 -0.78
N VAL A 302 -14.74 11.22 -1.59
CA VAL A 302 -14.24 12.41 -2.31
C VAL A 302 -13.90 13.56 -1.36
N GLU A 303 -14.56 13.65 -0.21
CA GLU A 303 -14.31 14.70 0.78
C GLU A 303 -13.05 14.42 1.60
N LEU A 304 -12.83 13.15 1.93
CA LEU A 304 -11.65 12.72 2.68
C LEU A 304 -10.43 12.44 1.77
N GLY A 305 -10.65 12.24 0.47
CA GLY A 305 -9.59 12.01 -0.51
C GLY A 305 -8.92 10.63 -0.41
N TYR A 306 -9.65 9.58 0.10
CA TYR A 306 -9.13 8.21 0.15
C TYR A 306 -10.20 7.13 0.17
#